data_c50e6e383435fb5e03b89d792372d9a1
#
_entry.id   c50e6e383435fb5e03b89d792372d9a1
#
_cell.length_a   1.000
_cell.length_b   1.000
_cell.length_c   1.000
_cell.angle_alpha   90.00
_cell.angle_beta   90.00
_cell.angle_gamma   90.00
#
_symmetry.space_group_name_H-M   'P 1'
#
loop_
_entity.id
_entity.type
_entity.pdbx_description
1 polymer ?
#
loop_
_entity_poly.entity_id
_entity_poly.type
_entity_poly.pdbx_seq_one_letter_code
_entity_poly.pdbx_strand_id
1 'polypeptide(L)'
;MHKNNNSSSPVLSAIIIGSGFGGTGMAIQLDQAGISDFLILEKADEVGGTWRDNHYPGSGCDVPSHLYSYSFEPRTDWPHKYARQPDIHAYIKHCVNKYNLRSRLRLGCEITSAQFDEQEGLWRLNSATGDELRCRALITACGQLNRPLMPQLEGLEDFSGPAFHSARWQHDVDLSGKHVAVIGTGASAIQFVPQIVPQVASLALFQRSAPYVIPKDDRQYDDNKRARLARFGWLHQLDRVWQYCTHEVRALGFVYFPK
;
A
#
# COMPACT_ATOMS: atom_id res chain seq x y z
N MET A 1 28.79 31.14 -27.94
CA MET A 1 27.70 30.44 -28.62
C MET A 1 27.17 29.36 -27.68
N HIS A 2 26.20 29.72 -26.83
CA HIS A 2 25.48 28.75 -26.01
C HIS A 2 24.43 28.06 -26.92
N LYS A 3 24.62 26.80 -27.20
CA LYS A 3 23.57 25.96 -27.82
C LYS A 3 22.48 25.74 -26.74
N ASN A 4 21.41 26.49 -26.80
CA ASN A 4 20.16 26.16 -26.15
C ASN A 4 19.63 24.86 -26.79
N ASN A 5 19.98 23.71 -26.20
CA ASN A 5 19.28 22.48 -26.48
C ASN A 5 17.94 22.52 -25.73
N ASN A 6 16.98 23.26 -26.28
CA ASN A 6 15.60 23.22 -25.87
C ASN A 6 14.93 21.98 -26.51
N SER A 7 15.40 20.78 -26.18
CA SER A 7 14.67 19.56 -26.46
C SER A 7 13.54 19.46 -25.42
N SER A 8 12.39 20.05 -25.75
CA SER A 8 11.20 19.89 -24.93
C SER A 8 10.94 18.38 -24.73
N SER A 9 10.87 17.95 -23.47
CA SER A 9 10.55 16.55 -23.13
C SER A 9 9.29 16.10 -23.88
N PRO A 10 9.23 14.86 -24.37
CA PRO A 10 8.06 14.37 -25.10
C PRO A 10 6.80 14.48 -24.23
N VAL A 11 5.69 14.82 -24.85
CA VAL A 11 4.39 14.87 -24.17
C VAL A 11 3.80 13.47 -24.13
N LEU A 12 3.62 12.94 -22.93
CA LEU A 12 3.02 11.63 -22.71
C LEU A 12 1.49 11.71 -22.66
N SER A 13 0.79 10.65 -23.02
CA SER A 13 -0.66 10.55 -22.83
C SER A 13 -1.02 10.60 -21.35
N ALA A 14 -0.26 9.92 -20.50
CA ALA A 14 -0.52 9.93 -19.06
C ALA A 14 0.77 9.82 -18.23
N ILE A 15 0.73 10.39 -17.03
CA ILE A 15 1.70 10.11 -15.95
C ILE A 15 0.93 9.67 -14.71
N ILE A 16 1.36 8.57 -14.11
CA ILE A 16 0.82 8.02 -12.87
C ILE A 16 1.83 8.26 -11.75
N ILE A 17 1.45 8.93 -10.67
CA ILE A 17 2.30 9.13 -9.49
C ILE A 17 1.97 8.08 -8.44
N GLY A 18 2.90 7.19 -8.16
CA GLY A 18 2.81 6.10 -7.19
C GLY A 18 2.59 4.74 -7.86
N SER A 19 3.28 3.72 -7.33
CA SER A 19 3.27 2.33 -7.82
C SER A 19 2.70 1.33 -6.80
N GLY A 20 1.78 1.79 -5.94
CA GLY A 20 0.94 0.94 -5.10
C GLY A 20 -0.18 0.28 -5.90
N PHE A 21 -1.19 -0.29 -5.21
CA PHE A 21 -2.35 -0.90 -5.86
C PHE A 21 -3.02 0.02 -6.89
N GLY A 22 -3.30 1.28 -6.52
CA GLY A 22 -3.98 2.22 -7.41
C GLY A 22 -3.20 2.47 -8.70
N GLY A 23 -1.91 2.80 -8.59
CA GLY A 23 -1.08 3.13 -9.75
C GLY A 23 -0.79 1.92 -10.63
N THR A 24 -0.48 0.77 -10.04
CA THR A 24 -0.28 -0.49 -10.79
C THR A 24 -1.56 -0.89 -11.52
N GLY A 25 -2.71 -0.84 -10.85
CA GLY A 25 -4.00 -1.17 -11.46
C GLY A 25 -4.36 -0.23 -12.61
N MET A 26 -4.15 1.08 -12.44
CA MET A 26 -4.39 2.07 -13.49
C MET A 26 -3.48 1.84 -14.70
N ALA A 27 -2.20 1.57 -14.47
CA ALA A 27 -1.25 1.29 -15.54
C ALA A 27 -1.66 0.07 -16.38
N ILE A 28 -2.13 -0.99 -15.73
CA ILE A 28 -2.64 -2.18 -16.43
C ILE A 28 -3.88 -1.82 -17.26
N GLN A 29 -4.79 -1.03 -16.73
CA GLN A 29 -6.00 -0.64 -17.46
C GLN A 29 -5.70 0.28 -18.64
N LEU A 30 -4.75 1.21 -18.53
CA LEU A 30 -4.30 2.02 -19.66
C LEU A 30 -3.70 1.16 -20.77
N ASP A 31 -2.83 0.22 -20.41
CA ASP A 31 -2.21 -0.69 -21.39
C ASP A 31 -3.27 -1.56 -22.09
N GLN A 32 -4.23 -2.11 -21.37
CA GLN A 32 -5.35 -2.88 -21.92
C GLN A 32 -6.28 -2.04 -22.81
N ALA A 33 -6.39 -0.74 -22.54
CA ALA A 33 -7.13 0.21 -23.39
C ALA A 33 -6.33 0.68 -24.62
N GLY A 34 -5.11 0.17 -24.83
CA GLY A 34 -4.26 0.53 -25.97
C GLY A 34 -3.48 1.84 -25.80
N ILE A 35 -3.51 2.44 -24.60
CA ILE A 35 -2.71 3.62 -24.27
C ILE A 35 -1.36 3.14 -23.77
N SER A 36 -0.32 3.25 -24.60
CA SER A 36 1.00 2.68 -24.32
C SER A 36 2.06 3.73 -23.92
N ASP A 37 1.83 5.00 -24.22
CA ASP A 37 2.75 6.12 -23.96
C ASP A 37 2.45 6.78 -22.60
N PHE A 38 2.65 6.02 -21.53
CA PHE A 38 2.54 6.53 -20.15
C PHE A 38 3.77 6.15 -19.32
N LEU A 39 3.96 6.84 -18.21
CA LEU A 39 4.96 6.52 -17.18
C LEU A 39 4.30 6.36 -15.80
N ILE A 40 4.88 5.48 -15.01
CA ILE A 40 4.61 5.33 -13.58
C ILE A 40 5.83 5.90 -12.85
N LEU A 41 5.63 6.87 -11.98
CA LEU A 41 6.68 7.52 -11.20
C LEU A 41 6.53 7.11 -9.73
N GLU A 42 7.56 6.52 -9.19
CA GLU A 42 7.60 6.07 -7.79
C GLU A 42 8.80 6.69 -7.08
N LYS A 43 8.57 7.32 -5.93
CA LYS A 43 9.66 7.95 -5.15
C LYS A 43 10.62 6.97 -4.51
N ALA A 44 10.15 5.77 -4.21
CA ALA A 44 10.99 4.73 -3.61
C ALA A 44 11.74 3.91 -4.67
N ASP A 45 12.62 3.05 -4.21
CA ASP A 45 13.43 2.14 -5.01
C ASP A 45 12.71 0.85 -5.42
N GLU A 46 11.48 0.64 -4.90
CA GLU A 46 10.66 -0.53 -5.19
C GLU A 46 9.17 -0.17 -5.27
N VAL A 47 8.40 -0.98 -6.01
CA VAL A 47 6.93 -0.90 -6.09
C VAL A 47 6.26 -1.39 -4.82
N GLY A 48 4.97 -1.06 -4.64
CA GLY A 48 4.16 -1.65 -3.57
C GLY A 48 3.45 -0.66 -2.66
N GLY A 49 3.91 0.60 -2.58
CA GLY A 49 3.29 1.64 -1.77
C GLY A 49 3.12 1.21 -0.30
N THR A 50 1.91 1.29 0.23
CA THR A 50 1.59 0.89 1.62
C THR A 50 2.10 -0.50 1.99
N TRP A 51 2.07 -1.46 1.05
CA TRP A 51 2.49 -2.84 1.31
C TRP A 51 4.00 -3.05 1.20
N ARG A 52 4.74 -2.13 0.64
CA ARG A 52 6.19 -2.01 0.79
C ARG A 52 6.55 -1.38 2.14
N ASP A 53 5.88 -0.26 2.48
CA ASP A 53 6.27 0.60 3.59
C ASP A 53 5.86 0.05 4.97
N ASN A 54 4.75 -0.68 5.07
CA ASN A 54 4.22 -1.18 6.34
C ASN A 54 4.59 -2.64 6.57
N HIS A 55 5.85 -2.87 6.93
CA HIS A 55 6.44 -4.20 7.15
C HIS A 55 6.68 -4.52 8.64
N TYR A 56 5.96 -3.86 9.55
CA TYR A 56 6.00 -4.13 10.97
C TYR A 56 5.52 -5.56 11.30
N PRO A 57 5.91 -6.16 12.44
CA PRO A 57 5.48 -7.50 12.84
C PRO A 57 3.95 -7.65 12.83
N GLY A 58 3.45 -8.70 12.18
CA GLY A 58 2.01 -8.95 12.09
C GLY A 58 1.25 -8.10 11.07
N SER A 59 1.94 -7.26 10.27
CA SER A 59 1.30 -6.46 9.23
C SER A 59 0.51 -7.32 8.25
N GLY A 60 -0.75 -6.97 8.03
CA GLY A 60 -1.65 -7.70 7.14
C GLY A 60 -2.93 -6.93 6.84
N CYS A 61 -3.71 -7.44 5.90
CA CYS A 61 -4.93 -6.81 5.46
C CYS A 61 -6.11 -7.14 6.38
N ASP A 62 -7.04 -6.20 6.52
CA ASP A 62 -8.30 -6.39 7.25
C ASP A 62 -9.47 -6.77 6.33
N VAL A 63 -9.22 -6.80 5.02
CA VAL A 63 -10.13 -7.31 4.00
C VAL A 63 -9.75 -8.75 3.66
N PRO A 64 -10.73 -9.67 3.45
CA PRO A 64 -10.45 -11.04 3.04
C PRO A 64 -9.61 -11.11 1.76
N SER A 65 -8.62 -11.99 1.73
CA SER A 65 -7.59 -12.06 0.67
C SER A 65 -8.16 -12.17 -0.74
N HIS A 66 -9.22 -12.98 -0.93
CA HIS A 66 -9.85 -13.14 -2.24
C HIS A 66 -10.58 -11.89 -2.74
N LEU A 67 -10.91 -10.95 -1.85
CA LEU A 67 -11.42 -9.63 -2.21
C LEU A 67 -10.30 -8.61 -2.45
N TYR A 68 -9.13 -8.83 -1.82
CA TYR A 68 -8.01 -7.89 -1.87
C TYR A 68 -7.04 -8.21 -3.02
N SER A 69 -7.59 -8.32 -4.22
CA SER A 69 -6.88 -8.49 -5.49
C SER A 69 -7.65 -7.79 -6.60
N TYR A 70 -7.01 -7.49 -7.71
CA TYR A 70 -7.72 -6.94 -8.87
C TYR A 70 -8.74 -7.96 -9.38
N SER A 71 -9.90 -7.47 -9.83
CA SER A 71 -10.96 -8.31 -10.40
C SER A 71 -10.52 -9.00 -11.70
N PHE A 72 -9.65 -8.34 -12.45
CA PHE A 72 -9.07 -8.86 -13.70
C PHE A 72 -7.82 -9.74 -13.50
N GLU A 73 -7.24 -9.75 -12.27
CA GLU A 73 -6.09 -10.56 -11.90
C GLU A 73 -6.33 -11.20 -10.53
N PRO A 74 -7.29 -12.13 -10.41
CA PRO A 74 -7.58 -12.78 -9.15
C PRO A 74 -6.46 -13.74 -8.75
N ARG A 75 -6.06 -13.69 -7.49
CA ARG A 75 -5.12 -14.64 -6.90
C ARG A 75 -5.87 -15.70 -6.10
N THR A 76 -5.63 -16.97 -6.38
CA THR A 76 -6.35 -18.11 -5.78
C THR A 76 -5.57 -18.85 -4.70
N ASP A 77 -4.25 -18.64 -4.65
CA ASP A 77 -3.29 -19.37 -3.80
C ASP A 77 -2.91 -18.63 -2.51
N TRP A 78 -3.76 -17.71 -2.05
CA TRP A 78 -3.53 -17.00 -0.79
C TRP A 78 -3.33 -17.98 0.37
N PRO A 79 -2.28 -17.81 1.20
CA PRO A 79 -2.04 -18.72 2.33
C PRO A 79 -3.03 -18.53 3.48
N HIS A 80 -3.57 -17.31 3.65
CA HIS A 80 -4.45 -16.95 4.76
C HIS A 80 -5.75 -16.29 4.27
N LYS A 81 -6.80 -16.38 5.08
CA LYS A 81 -8.06 -15.67 4.83
C LYS A 81 -7.85 -14.16 4.80
N TYR A 82 -6.91 -13.64 5.58
CA TYR A 82 -6.45 -12.26 5.56
C TYR A 82 -4.96 -12.25 5.27
N ALA A 83 -4.61 -11.80 4.06
CA ALA A 83 -3.24 -11.86 3.58
C ALA A 83 -2.28 -11.01 4.41
N ARG A 84 -1.08 -11.53 4.62
CA ARG A 84 0.02 -10.82 5.27
C ARG A 84 0.71 -9.89 4.28
N GLN A 85 1.39 -8.89 4.83
CA GLN A 85 2.11 -7.89 4.05
C GLN A 85 3.02 -8.50 2.96
N PRO A 86 3.86 -9.53 3.24
CA PRO A 86 4.73 -10.09 2.21
C PRO A 86 3.97 -10.69 1.03
N ASP A 87 2.83 -11.34 1.30
CA ASP A 87 2.01 -11.96 0.25
C ASP A 87 1.38 -10.91 -0.67
N ILE A 88 0.92 -9.80 -0.09
CA ILE A 88 0.30 -8.71 -0.84
C ILE A 88 1.35 -7.95 -1.64
N HIS A 89 2.51 -7.69 -1.04
CA HIS A 89 3.63 -7.06 -1.75
C HIS A 89 4.10 -7.92 -2.92
N ALA A 90 4.24 -9.24 -2.71
CA ALA A 90 4.56 -10.19 -3.76
C ALA A 90 3.50 -10.20 -4.89
N TYR A 91 2.21 -10.06 -4.54
CA TYR A 91 1.14 -9.96 -5.53
C TYR A 91 1.26 -8.70 -6.40
N ILE A 92 1.57 -7.53 -5.81
CA ILE A 92 1.78 -6.30 -6.58
C ILE A 92 2.99 -6.48 -7.53
N LYS A 93 4.09 -7.03 -7.04
CA LYS A 93 5.28 -7.33 -7.86
C LYS A 93 4.97 -8.32 -9.01
N HIS A 94 4.17 -9.33 -8.71
CA HIS A 94 3.68 -10.25 -9.73
C HIS A 94 2.91 -9.50 -10.83
N CYS A 95 1.96 -8.64 -10.49
CA CYS A 95 1.20 -7.86 -11.45
C CYS A 95 2.10 -6.96 -12.30
N VAL A 96 3.04 -6.24 -11.69
CA VAL A 96 4.01 -5.40 -12.43
C VAL A 96 4.81 -6.21 -13.45
N ASN A 97 5.24 -7.42 -13.07
CA ASN A 97 6.02 -8.29 -13.96
C ASN A 97 5.16 -8.93 -15.04
N LYS A 98 4.00 -9.49 -14.68
CA LYS A 98 3.08 -10.18 -15.61
C LYS A 98 2.60 -9.25 -16.73
N TYR A 99 2.31 -8.00 -16.40
CA TYR A 99 1.85 -7.00 -17.37
C TYR A 99 2.98 -6.14 -17.95
N ASN A 100 4.25 -6.57 -17.80
CA ASN A 100 5.43 -5.93 -18.40
C ASN A 100 5.56 -4.42 -18.11
N LEU A 101 5.13 -3.96 -16.91
CA LEU A 101 5.10 -2.54 -16.59
C LEU A 101 6.49 -1.94 -16.26
N ARG A 102 7.53 -2.79 -16.09
CA ARG A 102 8.86 -2.32 -15.67
C ARG A 102 9.50 -1.32 -16.64
N SER A 103 9.25 -1.44 -17.92
CA SER A 103 9.78 -0.51 -18.93
C SER A 103 9.17 0.89 -18.85
N ARG A 104 8.01 1.00 -18.21
CA ARG A 104 7.27 2.27 -18.00
C ARG A 104 7.34 2.75 -16.56
N LEU A 105 8.16 2.14 -15.72
CA LEU A 105 8.31 2.45 -14.30
C LEU A 105 9.63 3.16 -14.05
N ARG A 106 9.57 4.34 -13.46
CA ARG A 106 10.74 5.06 -12.93
C ARG A 106 10.68 5.05 -11.42
N LEU A 107 11.61 4.31 -10.81
CA LEU A 107 11.84 4.28 -9.37
C LEU A 107 12.79 5.41 -8.96
N GLY A 108 12.80 5.78 -7.69
CA GLY A 108 13.63 6.88 -7.18
C GLY A 108 13.21 8.26 -7.73
N CYS A 109 12.01 8.37 -8.29
CA CYS A 109 11.52 9.58 -8.94
C CYS A 109 10.42 10.24 -8.09
N GLU A 110 10.83 11.11 -7.18
CA GLU A 110 9.89 11.90 -6.38
C GLU A 110 9.44 13.15 -7.17
N ILE A 111 8.13 13.32 -7.30
CA ILE A 111 7.54 14.52 -7.91
C ILE A 111 7.31 15.55 -6.81
N THR A 112 7.91 16.72 -6.98
CA THR A 112 7.85 17.84 -6.03
C THR A 112 6.77 18.84 -6.37
N SER A 113 6.43 18.99 -7.66
CA SER A 113 5.35 19.86 -8.11
C SER A 113 4.68 19.32 -9.37
N ALA A 114 3.40 19.64 -9.52
CA ALA A 114 2.64 19.41 -10.74
C ALA A 114 1.72 20.61 -10.97
N GLN A 115 1.76 21.19 -12.16
CA GLN A 115 0.96 22.35 -12.54
C GLN A 115 0.31 22.11 -13.90
N PHE A 116 -0.97 22.44 -13.99
CA PHE A 116 -1.68 22.40 -15.26
C PHE A 116 -1.45 23.71 -16.01
N ASP A 117 -1.03 23.61 -17.25
CA ASP A 117 -0.86 24.72 -18.16
C ASP A 117 -2.14 24.86 -19.03
N GLU A 118 -2.94 25.86 -18.71
CA GLU A 118 -4.21 26.15 -19.39
C GLU A 118 -4.03 26.47 -20.87
N GLN A 119 -2.90 27.06 -21.26
CA GLN A 119 -2.66 27.47 -22.65
C GLN A 119 -2.29 26.27 -23.52
N GLU A 120 -1.46 25.38 -23.00
CA GLU A 120 -1.02 24.16 -23.69
C GLU A 120 -2.01 23.00 -23.48
N GLY A 121 -2.86 23.05 -22.47
CA GLY A 121 -3.73 21.94 -22.06
C GLY A 121 -2.97 20.73 -21.54
N LEU A 122 -1.84 20.96 -20.86
CA LEU A 122 -0.90 19.92 -20.42
C LEU A 122 -0.54 20.07 -18.94
N TRP A 123 -0.26 18.96 -18.30
CA TRP A 123 0.40 18.92 -17.00
C TRP A 123 1.91 19.03 -17.17
N ARG A 124 2.55 19.90 -16.39
CA ARG A 124 3.99 20.03 -16.22
C ARG A 124 4.35 19.53 -14.81
N LEU A 125 5.26 18.56 -14.72
CA LEU A 125 5.69 17.97 -13.47
C LEU A 125 7.20 18.20 -13.30
N ASN A 126 7.62 18.53 -12.08
CA ASN A 126 9.03 18.60 -11.72
C ASN A 126 9.38 17.51 -10.71
N SER A 127 10.47 16.81 -10.96
CA SER A 127 11.03 15.83 -10.02
C SER A 127 12.01 16.48 -9.05
N ALA A 128 12.29 15.80 -7.94
CA ALA A 128 13.33 16.21 -7.00
C ALA A 128 14.74 16.20 -7.62
N THR A 129 14.93 15.46 -8.71
CA THR A 129 16.20 15.39 -9.47
C THR A 129 16.33 16.47 -10.53
N GLY A 130 15.30 17.31 -10.71
CA GLY A 130 15.30 18.41 -11.67
C GLY A 130 14.78 18.06 -13.06
N ASP A 131 14.23 16.84 -13.25
CA ASP A 131 13.58 16.48 -14.51
C ASP A 131 12.24 17.20 -14.65
N GLU A 132 12.00 17.78 -15.82
CA GLU A 132 10.69 18.27 -16.23
C GLU A 132 10.00 17.24 -17.13
N LEU A 133 8.77 16.85 -16.76
CA LEU A 133 7.94 15.90 -17.49
C LEU A 133 6.62 16.57 -17.88
N ARG A 134 6.06 16.17 -19.04
CA ARG A 134 4.80 16.71 -19.53
C ARG A 134 3.84 15.60 -19.92
N CYS A 135 2.55 15.77 -19.59
CA CYS A 135 1.53 14.81 -19.99
C CYS A 135 0.17 15.48 -20.19
N ARG A 136 -0.71 14.78 -20.91
CA ARG A 136 -2.11 15.19 -21.13
C ARG A 136 -2.97 14.88 -19.89
N ALA A 137 -2.75 13.73 -19.28
CA ALA A 137 -3.49 13.28 -18.09
C ALA A 137 -2.52 13.00 -16.93
N LEU A 138 -2.82 13.56 -15.76
CA LEU A 138 -2.11 13.27 -14.53
C LEU A 138 -2.99 12.41 -13.61
N ILE A 139 -2.48 11.25 -13.21
CA ILE A 139 -3.16 10.33 -12.31
C ILE A 139 -2.41 10.28 -10.98
N THR A 140 -3.02 10.80 -9.92
CA THR A 140 -2.44 10.79 -8.59
C THR A 140 -2.84 9.50 -7.85
N ALA A 141 -1.94 8.53 -7.79
CA ALA A 141 -2.10 7.26 -7.08
C ALA A 141 -1.22 7.21 -5.82
N CYS A 142 -1.08 8.35 -5.14
CA CYS A 142 -0.15 8.55 -4.02
C CYS A 142 -0.55 7.79 -2.73
N GLY A 143 -1.78 7.31 -2.64
CA GLY A 143 -2.33 6.71 -1.42
C GLY A 143 -2.61 7.76 -0.32
N GLN A 144 -3.50 7.42 0.60
CA GLN A 144 -3.90 8.32 1.68
C GLN A 144 -3.04 8.19 2.95
N LEU A 145 -2.24 7.12 3.08
CA LEU A 145 -1.47 6.78 4.28
C LEU A 145 0.05 6.76 4.01
N ASN A 146 0.54 7.50 3.01
CA ASN A 146 1.94 7.42 2.58
C ASN A 146 2.91 8.27 3.40
N ARG A 147 2.39 9.20 4.23
CA ARG A 147 3.20 10.09 5.06
C ARG A 147 2.93 9.80 6.54
N PRO A 148 3.83 9.08 7.23
CA PRO A 148 3.72 8.90 8.67
C PRO A 148 3.88 10.25 9.38
N LEU A 149 3.04 10.48 10.40
CA LEU A 149 3.11 11.66 11.23
C LEU A 149 3.57 11.25 12.63
N MET A 150 4.75 11.72 13.01
CA MET A 150 5.21 11.61 14.41
C MET A 150 4.45 12.61 15.27
N PRO A 151 3.94 12.19 16.46
CA PRO A 151 3.30 13.11 17.37
C PRO A 151 4.31 14.14 17.89
N GLN A 152 3.87 15.39 18.01
CA GLN A 152 4.66 16.43 18.67
C GLN A 152 4.41 16.30 20.17
N LEU A 153 5.37 15.68 20.87
CA LEU A 153 5.34 15.50 22.33
C LEU A 153 6.50 16.27 22.93
N GLU A 154 6.21 17.04 23.96
CA GLU A 154 7.24 17.74 24.72
C GLU A 154 8.20 16.71 25.35
N GLY A 155 9.51 16.92 25.19
CA GLY A 155 10.55 16.02 25.68
C GLY A 155 10.76 14.75 24.85
N LEU A 156 10.14 14.58 23.69
CA LEU A 156 10.41 13.44 22.83
C LEU A 156 11.86 13.43 22.33
N GLU A 157 12.44 14.61 22.16
CA GLU A 157 13.84 14.82 21.76
C GLU A 157 14.84 14.45 22.86
N ASP A 158 14.42 14.42 24.12
CA ASP A 158 15.25 14.01 25.27
C ASP A 158 15.29 12.49 25.46
N PHE A 159 14.41 11.76 24.74
CA PHE A 159 14.39 10.30 24.81
C PHE A 159 15.60 9.71 24.10
N SER A 160 16.49 9.08 24.87
CA SER A 160 17.76 8.53 24.36
C SER A 160 17.62 7.15 23.68
N GLY A 161 16.47 6.51 23.77
CA GLY A 161 16.20 5.21 23.13
C GLY A 161 15.75 5.35 21.69
N PRO A 162 15.69 4.22 20.93
CA PRO A 162 15.11 4.21 19.60
C PRO A 162 13.64 4.62 19.61
N ALA A 163 13.28 5.60 18.77
CA ALA A 163 11.89 6.06 18.59
C ALA A 163 11.58 6.10 17.09
N PHE A 164 10.54 5.39 16.67
CA PHE A 164 10.16 5.31 15.26
C PHE A 164 8.66 5.10 15.07
N HIS A 165 8.16 5.52 13.93
CA HIS A 165 6.78 5.27 13.52
C HIS A 165 6.62 3.85 12.98
N SER A 166 5.48 3.17 13.23
CA SER A 166 5.23 1.80 12.75
C SER A 166 5.38 1.64 11.23
N ALA A 167 5.02 2.65 10.43
CA ALA A 167 5.24 2.65 8.98
C ALA A 167 6.71 2.85 8.56
N ARG A 168 7.64 2.94 9.51
CA ARG A 168 9.10 2.99 9.34
C ARG A 168 9.74 2.09 10.37
N TRP A 169 9.23 0.85 10.44
CA TRP A 169 9.69 -0.13 11.42
C TRP A 169 11.18 -0.42 11.26
N GLN A 170 11.91 -0.36 12.38
CA GLN A 170 13.34 -0.63 12.43
C GLN A 170 13.55 -2.07 12.90
N HIS A 171 13.81 -2.99 11.96
CA HIS A 171 13.99 -4.42 12.26
C HIS A 171 15.33 -4.74 12.95
N ASP A 172 16.29 -3.84 12.87
CA ASP A 172 17.60 -3.90 13.51
C ASP A 172 17.56 -3.56 15.00
N VAL A 173 16.47 -2.97 15.49
CA VAL A 173 16.27 -2.67 16.91
C VAL A 173 15.77 -3.93 17.62
N ASP A 174 16.64 -4.52 18.46
CA ASP A 174 16.26 -5.64 19.33
C ASP A 174 15.38 -5.17 20.49
N LEU A 175 14.15 -5.67 20.56
CA LEU A 175 13.16 -5.38 21.59
C LEU A 175 13.20 -6.38 22.76
N SER A 176 14.04 -7.43 22.67
CA SER A 176 14.09 -8.50 23.69
C SER A 176 14.47 -7.95 25.05
N GLY A 177 13.61 -8.20 26.04
CA GLY A 177 13.82 -7.75 27.42
C GLY A 177 13.80 -6.23 27.62
N LYS A 178 13.34 -5.44 26.63
CA LYS A 178 13.22 -3.98 26.74
C LYS A 178 11.88 -3.55 27.34
N HIS A 179 11.86 -2.36 27.91
CA HIS A 179 10.64 -1.65 28.27
C HIS A 179 10.19 -0.82 27.07
N VAL A 180 9.02 -1.14 26.51
CA VAL A 180 8.54 -0.54 25.25
C VAL A 180 7.32 0.32 25.52
N ALA A 181 7.35 1.56 25.05
CA ALA A 181 6.20 2.46 25.02
C ALA A 181 5.59 2.49 23.63
N VAL A 182 4.28 2.28 23.52
CA VAL A 182 3.52 2.37 22.27
C VAL A 182 2.50 3.51 22.40
N ILE A 183 2.62 4.50 21.52
CA ILE A 183 1.72 5.65 21.50
C ILE A 183 0.71 5.48 20.38
N GLY A 184 -0.54 5.30 20.75
CA GLY A 184 -1.66 5.07 19.81
C GLY A 184 -2.12 3.62 19.75
N THR A 185 -3.43 3.47 19.46
CA THR A 185 -4.15 2.18 19.40
C THR A 185 -4.84 1.99 18.05
N GLY A 186 -4.27 2.55 16.98
CA GLY A 186 -4.78 2.38 15.62
C GLY A 186 -4.55 0.97 15.06
N ALA A 187 -4.99 0.73 13.83
CA ALA A 187 -4.95 -0.58 13.17
C ALA A 187 -3.54 -1.22 13.20
N SER A 188 -2.48 -0.43 13.02
CA SER A 188 -1.11 -0.95 13.11
C SER A 188 -0.76 -1.46 14.51
N ALA A 189 -1.12 -0.73 15.56
CA ALA A 189 -0.85 -1.14 16.94
C ALA A 189 -1.58 -2.43 17.29
N ILE A 190 -2.83 -2.58 16.87
CA ILE A 190 -3.62 -3.82 17.06
C ILE A 190 -2.91 -5.03 16.44
N GLN A 191 -2.15 -4.82 15.36
CA GLN A 191 -1.44 -5.90 14.67
C GLN A 191 -0.07 -6.19 15.30
N PHE A 192 0.76 -5.16 15.55
CA PHE A 192 2.13 -5.42 16.01
C PHE A 192 2.27 -5.64 17.53
N VAL A 193 1.42 -5.01 18.36
CA VAL A 193 1.53 -5.15 19.82
C VAL A 193 1.48 -6.64 20.26
N PRO A 194 0.51 -7.44 19.82
CA PRO A 194 0.50 -8.86 20.17
C PRO A 194 1.74 -9.64 19.71
N GLN A 195 2.42 -9.18 18.67
CA GLN A 195 3.62 -9.83 18.14
C GLN A 195 4.87 -9.52 18.95
N ILE A 196 4.95 -8.32 19.55
CA ILE A 196 6.13 -7.92 20.32
C ILE A 196 6.02 -8.21 21.83
N VAL A 197 4.81 -8.26 22.38
CA VAL A 197 4.57 -8.52 23.82
C VAL A 197 5.32 -9.77 24.35
N PRO A 198 5.41 -10.91 23.63
CA PRO A 198 6.10 -12.09 24.14
C PRO A 198 7.61 -11.93 24.35
N GLN A 199 8.23 -10.92 23.73
CA GLN A 199 9.69 -10.73 23.77
C GLN A 199 10.15 -9.56 24.63
N VAL A 200 9.26 -8.61 24.96
CA VAL A 200 9.62 -7.41 25.74
C VAL A 200 9.51 -7.66 27.24
N ALA A 201 10.28 -6.94 28.06
CA ALA A 201 10.17 -7.02 29.52
C ALA A 201 8.86 -6.41 30.04
N SER A 202 8.42 -5.29 29.44
CA SER A 202 7.14 -4.67 29.70
C SER A 202 6.70 -3.83 28.50
N LEU A 203 5.38 -3.62 28.36
CA LEU A 203 4.82 -2.77 27.34
C LEU A 203 3.82 -1.79 27.99
N ALA A 204 4.04 -0.48 27.76
CA ALA A 204 3.11 0.57 28.12
C ALA A 204 2.39 1.05 26.85
N LEU A 205 1.05 0.90 26.81
CA LEU A 205 0.22 1.33 25.69
C LEU A 205 -0.52 2.61 26.04
N PHE A 206 -0.20 3.70 25.33
CA PHE A 206 -0.83 5.01 25.54
C PHE A 206 -1.97 5.22 24.55
N GLN A 207 -3.17 5.38 25.07
CA GLN A 207 -4.40 5.47 24.32
C GLN A 207 -5.14 6.79 24.65
N ARG A 208 -5.47 7.58 23.61
CA ARG A 208 -6.30 8.78 23.77
C ARG A 208 -7.79 8.45 23.75
N SER A 209 -8.19 7.61 22.81
CA SER A 209 -9.58 7.17 22.65
C SER A 209 -9.61 5.69 22.25
N ALA A 210 -10.58 4.95 22.80
CA ALA A 210 -10.71 3.53 22.56
C ALA A 210 -11.16 3.25 21.11
N PRO A 211 -10.44 2.43 20.34
CA PRO A 211 -10.93 1.96 19.05
C PRO A 211 -11.97 0.86 19.24
N TYR A 212 -12.89 0.75 18.28
CA TYR A 212 -13.71 -0.44 18.19
C TYR A 212 -12.87 -1.59 17.63
N VAL A 213 -12.77 -2.67 18.38
CA VAL A 213 -12.03 -3.87 17.99
C VAL A 213 -13.01 -5.03 17.88
N ILE A 214 -13.09 -5.64 16.71
CA ILE A 214 -13.86 -6.86 16.48
C ILE A 214 -12.93 -8.05 16.26
N PRO A 215 -13.31 -9.24 16.75
CA PRO A 215 -12.54 -10.46 16.49
C PRO A 215 -12.38 -10.70 15.00
N LYS A 216 -11.14 -10.94 14.58
CA LYS A 216 -10.79 -11.30 13.20
C LYS A 216 -10.78 -12.81 13.09
N ASP A 217 -11.74 -13.38 12.34
CA ASP A 217 -11.77 -14.81 12.02
C ASP A 217 -10.70 -15.12 10.97
N ASP A 218 -9.43 -14.97 11.38
CA ASP A 218 -8.29 -15.29 10.52
C ASP A 218 -7.93 -16.77 10.64
N ARG A 219 -7.67 -17.39 9.49
CA ARG A 219 -7.27 -18.78 9.40
C ARG A 219 -6.36 -19.00 8.20
N GLN A 220 -5.47 -19.94 8.34
CA GLN A 220 -4.69 -20.44 7.22
C GLN A 220 -5.59 -21.26 6.29
N TYR A 221 -5.44 -21.07 5.00
CA TYR A 221 -6.07 -21.93 4.01
C TYR A 221 -5.24 -23.20 3.81
N ASP A 222 -5.91 -24.35 3.89
CA ASP A 222 -5.28 -25.63 3.59
C ASP A 222 -4.97 -25.78 2.10
N ASP A 223 -4.05 -26.67 1.76
CA ASP A 223 -3.62 -26.89 0.40
C ASP A 223 -4.74 -27.42 -0.50
N ASN A 224 -5.67 -28.19 0.05
CA ASN A 224 -6.82 -28.71 -0.69
C ASN A 224 -7.77 -27.59 -1.11
N LYS A 225 -8.04 -26.63 -0.21
CA LYS A 225 -8.85 -25.45 -0.54
C LYS A 225 -8.16 -24.61 -1.63
N ARG A 226 -6.86 -24.34 -1.47
CA ARG A 226 -6.08 -23.56 -2.46
C ARG A 226 -6.09 -24.26 -3.82
N ALA A 227 -5.81 -25.55 -3.87
CA ALA A 227 -5.83 -26.34 -5.10
C ALA A 227 -7.22 -26.36 -5.77
N ARG A 228 -8.30 -26.49 -4.97
CA ARG A 228 -9.67 -26.44 -5.50
C ARG A 228 -10.02 -25.09 -6.11
N LEU A 229 -9.67 -23.98 -5.44
CA LEU A 229 -9.93 -22.65 -5.95
C LEU A 229 -9.10 -22.34 -7.21
N ALA A 230 -7.86 -22.81 -7.27
CA ALA A 230 -7.01 -22.68 -8.45
C ALA A 230 -7.53 -23.50 -9.63
N ARG A 231 -8.04 -24.72 -9.37
CA ARG A 231 -8.56 -25.64 -10.41
C ARG A 231 -9.92 -25.20 -10.97
N PHE A 232 -10.78 -24.65 -10.13
CA PHE A 232 -12.16 -24.32 -10.48
C PHE A 232 -12.43 -22.83 -10.27
N GLY A 233 -12.15 -22.01 -11.29
CA GLY A 233 -12.32 -20.55 -11.23
C GLY A 233 -13.72 -20.09 -10.82
N TRP A 234 -14.78 -20.85 -11.17
CA TRP A 234 -16.14 -20.54 -10.74
C TRP A 234 -16.33 -20.68 -9.22
N LEU A 235 -15.65 -21.64 -8.56
CA LEU A 235 -15.66 -21.76 -7.10
C LEU A 235 -14.99 -20.55 -6.45
N HIS A 236 -13.89 -20.07 -7.04
CA HIS A 236 -13.25 -18.85 -6.57
C HIS A 236 -14.17 -17.63 -6.68
N GLN A 237 -14.91 -17.50 -7.78
CA GLN A 237 -15.89 -16.42 -7.93
C GLN A 237 -17.03 -16.52 -6.91
N LEU A 238 -17.54 -17.72 -6.65
CA LEU A 238 -18.56 -17.93 -5.60
C LEU A 238 -18.01 -17.58 -4.21
N ASP A 239 -16.77 -17.98 -3.89
CA ASP A 239 -16.12 -17.64 -2.62
C ASP A 239 -15.95 -16.12 -2.48
N ARG A 240 -15.59 -15.42 -3.55
CA ARG A 240 -15.52 -13.93 -3.57
C ARG A 240 -16.88 -13.30 -3.28
N VAL A 241 -17.92 -13.73 -3.99
CA VAL A 241 -19.28 -13.20 -3.79
C VAL A 241 -19.75 -13.46 -2.36
N TRP A 242 -19.52 -14.66 -1.85
CA TRP A 242 -19.88 -15.01 -0.47
C TRP A 242 -19.16 -14.13 0.56
N GLN A 243 -17.83 -13.95 0.40
CA GLN A 243 -17.05 -13.09 1.28
C GLN A 243 -17.50 -11.63 1.19
N TYR A 244 -17.81 -11.14 -0.01
CA TYR A 244 -18.35 -9.79 -0.20
C TYR A 244 -19.68 -9.63 0.54
N CYS A 245 -20.66 -10.49 0.29
CA CYS A 245 -21.97 -10.42 0.95
C CYS A 245 -21.86 -10.49 2.49
N THR A 246 -21.02 -11.38 3.01
CA THR A 246 -20.83 -11.49 4.46
C THR A 246 -20.14 -10.25 5.07
N HIS A 247 -19.29 -9.57 4.30
CA HIS A 247 -18.64 -8.34 4.72
C HIS A 247 -19.63 -7.16 4.75
N GLU A 248 -20.47 -7.04 3.71
CA GLU A 248 -21.54 -6.03 3.62
C GLU A 248 -22.58 -6.19 4.74
N VAL A 249 -23.00 -7.42 5.03
CA VAL A 249 -23.94 -7.68 6.14
C VAL A 249 -23.36 -7.21 7.48
N ARG A 250 -22.06 -7.37 7.72
CA ARG A 250 -21.41 -6.83 8.93
C ARG A 250 -21.44 -5.30 8.96
N ALA A 251 -21.25 -4.64 7.82
CA ALA A 251 -21.32 -3.19 7.73
C ALA A 251 -22.71 -2.64 8.10
N LEU A 252 -23.79 -3.36 7.77
CA LEU A 252 -25.14 -2.98 8.18
C LEU A 252 -25.28 -2.94 9.71
N GLY A 253 -24.59 -3.81 10.43
CA GLY A 253 -24.56 -3.80 11.90
C GLY A 253 -24.06 -2.47 12.47
N PHE A 254 -23.06 -1.86 11.85
CA PHE A 254 -22.53 -0.55 12.29
C PHE A 254 -23.47 0.61 11.97
N VAL A 255 -24.26 0.49 10.89
CA VAL A 255 -25.19 1.55 10.46
C VAL A 255 -26.48 1.52 11.30
N TYR A 256 -27.03 0.35 11.57
CA TYR A 256 -28.33 0.19 12.22
C TYR A 256 -28.25 -0.07 13.72
N PHE A 257 -27.09 -0.51 14.22
CA PHE A 257 -26.88 -0.78 15.65
C PHE A 257 -25.59 -0.12 16.16
N PRO A 258 -25.52 1.21 16.18
CA PRO A 258 -24.30 1.97 16.52
C PRO A 258 -24.02 2.04 18.04
N LYS A 259 -24.30 1.00 18.82
CA LYS A 259 -24.03 0.98 20.28
C LYS A 259 -22.66 0.40 20.59
#